data_b10b403b94c226f02399ff13f9c4025e
#
_entry.id   b10b403b94c226f02399ff13f9c4025e
#
_cell.length_a   1.000
_cell.length_b   1.000
_cell.length_c   1.000
_cell.angle_alpha   90.00
_cell.angle_beta   90.00
_cell.angle_gamma   90.00
#
_symmetry.space_group_name_H-M   'P 1'
#
loop_
_entity.id
_entity.type
_entity.pdbx_description
1 polymer ?
#
loop_
_entity_poly.entity_id
_entity_poly.type
_entity_poly.pdbx_seq_one_letter_code
_entity_poly.pdbx_strand_id
1 'polypeptide(L)'
;MGSRTIGIIANPASGKDVRRLVARASVFDNREKSAIIRRALEGALNTGARNFAYLDDSHNIAGGAFGEIDGDFESVIVPCLKTSSALDTTRGALSMRDQNPVANLILGGDGTSRAFVKGWREAALLPLSTGTNNVFPILAEATIAGAALGVLACGGVSEKEVLHRAKIIDIQIEGEADDIALIDAVVTKDQFI
;
A
#
# COMPACT_ATOMS: atom_id res chain seq x y z
N MET A 1 -1.24 0.94 27.10
CA MET A 1 -0.68 -0.02 26.11
C MET A 1 -0.14 0.80 24.96
N GLY A 2 1.09 0.52 24.48
CA GLY A 2 1.63 1.19 23.29
C GLY A 2 0.80 0.86 22.04
N SER A 3 0.79 1.76 21.04
CA SER A 3 0.15 1.49 19.75
C SER A 3 0.88 0.37 19.01
N ARG A 4 0.15 -0.44 18.24
CA ARG A 4 0.76 -1.42 17.33
C ARG A 4 1.31 -0.71 16.09
N THR A 5 2.19 -1.37 15.37
CA THR A 5 2.82 -0.82 14.17
C THR A 5 1.82 -0.68 13.01
N ILE A 6 1.90 0.41 12.26
CA ILE A 6 1.23 0.61 10.98
C ILE A 6 2.28 0.52 9.86
N GLY A 7 2.05 -0.34 8.88
CA GLY A 7 2.90 -0.45 7.68
C GLY A 7 2.52 0.60 6.62
N ILE A 8 3.51 1.14 5.90
CA ILE A 8 3.28 2.12 4.83
C ILE A 8 4.11 1.76 3.60
N ILE A 9 3.44 1.64 2.47
CA ILE A 9 4.06 1.35 1.18
C ILE A 9 3.55 2.33 0.12
N ALA A 10 4.47 2.96 -0.60
CA ALA A 10 4.17 3.79 -1.75
C ALA A 10 4.81 3.21 -3.01
N ASN A 11 4.04 3.11 -4.09
CA ASN A 11 4.59 2.73 -5.38
C ASN A 11 4.94 3.98 -6.21
N PRO A 12 6.23 4.26 -6.48
CA PRO A 12 6.63 5.42 -7.27
C PRO A 12 6.09 5.41 -8.71
N ALA A 13 5.87 4.24 -9.29
CA ALA A 13 5.41 4.09 -10.67
C ALA A 13 3.88 4.23 -10.83
N SER A 14 3.10 4.08 -9.74
CA SER A 14 1.64 4.17 -9.81
C SER A 14 1.17 5.57 -10.23
N GLY A 15 0.02 5.65 -10.92
CA GLY A 15 -0.57 6.93 -11.34
C GLY A 15 0.13 7.63 -12.53
N LYS A 16 1.13 6.98 -13.14
CA LYS A 16 1.90 7.49 -14.31
C LYS A 16 1.49 6.80 -15.63
N ASP A 17 0.28 6.27 -15.71
CA ASP A 17 -0.20 5.60 -16.92
C ASP A 17 -0.27 6.58 -18.10
N VAL A 18 0.28 6.19 -19.24
CA VAL A 18 0.28 6.97 -20.49
C VAL A 18 -1.14 7.34 -20.96
N ARG A 19 -2.14 6.51 -20.65
CA ARG A 19 -3.56 6.78 -20.94
C ARG A 19 -4.05 8.05 -20.25
N ARG A 20 -3.48 8.45 -19.13
CA ARG A 20 -3.79 9.71 -18.42
C ARG A 20 -3.32 10.94 -19.19
N LEU A 21 -2.19 10.84 -19.87
CA LEU A 21 -1.69 11.92 -20.72
C LEU A 21 -2.64 12.18 -21.91
N VAL A 22 -3.18 11.12 -22.51
CA VAL A 22 -4.14 11.20 -23.61
C VAL A 22 -5.50 11.72 -23.13
N ALA A 23 -5.96 11.26 -21.96
CA ALA A 23 -7.26 11.64 -21.39
C ALA A 23 -7.24 13.00 -20.66
N ARG A 24 -6.11 13.72 -20.63
CA ARG A 24 -5.92 14.96 -19.85
C ARG A 24 -6.29 14.82 -18.37
N ALA A 25 -6.17 13.61 -17.82
CA ALA A 25 -6.41 13.34 -16.41
C ALA A 25 -5.23 13.79 -15.55
N SER A 26 -5.51 14.16 -14.29
CA SER A 26 -4.45 14.55 -13.34
C SER A 26 -3.45 13.41 -13.15
N VAL A 27 -2.17 13.71 -13.22
CA VAL A 27 -1.08 12.77 -12.94
C VAL A 27 -0.78 12.86 -11.44
N PHE A 28 -0.86 11.74 -10.74
CA PHE A 28 -0.35 11.67 -9.36
C PHE A 28 1.17 11.61 -9.40
N ASP A 29 1.80 12.74 -9.16
CA ASP A 29 3.25 12.79 -9.02
C ASP A 29 3.71 12.26 -7.64
N ASN A 30 5.00 12.10 -7.46
CA ASN A 30 5.53 11.55 -6.21
C ASN A 30 5.43 12.56 -5.05
N ARG A 31 5.32 13.85 -5.33
CA ARG A 31 5.10 14.89 -4.30
C ARG A 31 3.68 14.77 -3.74
N GLU A 32 2.68 14.60 -4.61
CA GLU A 32 1.29 14.38 -4.16
C GLU A 32 1.18 13.09 -3.36
N LYS A 33 1.87 12.01 -3.75
CA LYS A 33 1.90 10.77 -2.95
C LYS A 33 2.51 10.99 -1.57
N SER A 34 3.62 11.74 -1.47
CA SER A 34 4.22 12.12 -0.18
C SER A 34 3.24 12.93 0.66
N ALA A 35 2.53 13.90 0.05
CA ALA A 35 1.52 14.70 0.73
C ALA A 35 0.32 13.85 1.22
N ILE A 36 -0.11 12.84 0.46
CA ILE A 36 -1.12 11.88 0.88
C ILE A 36 -0.66 11.09 2.09
N ILE A 37 0.58 10.56 2.07
CA ILE A 37 1.15 9.82 3.21
C ILE A 37 1.23 10.72 4.43
N ARG A 38 1.70 11.96 4.28
CA ARG A 38 1.77 12.91 5.38
C ARG A 38 0.41 13.12 6.04
N ARG A 39 -0.64 13.39 5.25
CA ARG A 39 -2.00 13.53 5.79
C ARG A 39 -2.48 12.26 6.50
N ALA A 40 -2.15 11.08 5.98
CA ALA A 40 -2.48 9.83 6.65
C ALA A 40 -1.72 9.65 7.97
N LEU A 41 -0.44 10.01 8.00
CA LEU A 41 0.36 10.02 9.24
C LEU A 41 -0.23 10.97 10.28
N GLU A 42 -0.57 12.21 9.89
CA GLU A 42 -1.23 13.18 10.77
C GLU A 42 -2.53 12.63 11.35
N GLY A 43 -3.37 12.00 10.51
CA GLY A 43 -4.59 11.34 10.96
C GLY A 43 -4.33 10.21 11.97
N ALA A 44 -3.34 9.37 11.71
CA ALA A 44 -2.96 8.27 12.59
C ALA A 44 -2.39 8.77 13.93
N LEU A 45 -1.51 9.77 13.89
CA LEU A 45 -0.93 10.40 15.10
C LEU A 45 -1.99 11.05 15.98
N ASN A 46 -2.96 11.76 15.37
CA ASN A 46 -4.07 12.41 16.08
C ASN A 46 -4.99 11.41 16.78
N THR A 47 -5.02 10.15 16.36
CA THR A 47 -5.78 9.07 17.01
C THR A 47 -4.93 8.19 17.93
N GLY A 48 -3.67 8.58 18.16
CA GLY A 48 -2.80 7.97 19.18
C GLY A 48 -1.79 6.95 18.65
N ALA A 49 -1.73 6.68 17.33
CA ALA A 49 -0.68 5.83 16.78
C ALA A 49 0.70 6.46 16.99
N ARG A 50 1.70 5.61 17.29
CA ARG A 50 3.09 6.06 17.53
C ARG A 50 4.13 5.19 16.86
N ASN A 51 3.76 4.03 16.34
CA ASN A 51 4.69 3.07 15.76
C ASN A 51 4.38 2.84 14.30
N PHE A 52 5.38 3.06 13.45
CA PHE A 52 5.26 2.93 12.00
C PHE A 52 6.41 2.12 11.43
N ALA A 53 6.15 1.44 10.32
CA ALA A 53 7.17 0.86 9.48
C ALA A 53 6.90 1.26 8.03
N TYR A 54 7.91 1.67 7.27
CA TYR A 54 7.71 2.04 5.89
C TYR A 54 8.77 1.47 4.97
N LEU A 55 8.35 1.17 3.73
CA LEU A 55 9.25 0.63 2.72
C LEU A 55 10.16 1.74 2.19
N ASP A 56 11.46 1.44 2.11
CA ASP A 56 12.46 2.33 1.50
C ASP A 56 12.30 2.32 -0.03
N ASP A 57 11.41 3.16 -0.55
CA ASP A 57 11.15 3.27 -1.98
C ASP A 57 12.25 4.07 -2.73
N SER A 58 12.35 3.85 -4.06
CA SER A 58 13.40 4.45 -4.90
C SER A 58 13.32 5.97 -5.04
N HIS A 59 12.21 6.59 -4.66
CA HIS A 59 11.98 8.04 -4.74
C HIS A 59 11.81 8.68 -3.36
N ASN A 60 12.05 7.92 -2.28
CA ASN A 60 11.92 8.36 -0.90
C ASN A 60 10.54 9.01 -0.60
N ILE A 61 9.47 8.46 -1.17
CA ILE A 61 8.12 9.03 -1.04
C ILE A 61 7.65 8.94 0.41
N ALA A 62 7.72 7.74 0.99
CA ALA A 62 7.35 7.53 2.39
C ALA A 62 8.34 8.22 3.33
N GLY A 63 9.64 8.04 3.16
CA GLY A 63 10.67 8.67 4.01
C GLY A 63 10.60 10.20 3.97
N GLY A 64 10.32 10.79 2.80
CA GLY A 64 10.08 12.23 2.67
C GLY A 64 8.89 12.71 3.49
N ALA A 65 7.78 11.96 3.47
CA ALA A 65 6.59 12.28 4.26
C ALA A 65 6.88 12.23 5.78
N PHE A 66 7.62 11.22 6.24
CA PHE A 66 8.05 11.14 7.65
C PHE A 66 8.97 12.28 8.06
N GLY A 67 9.86 12.73 7.17
CA GLY A 67 10.77 13.86 7.43
C GLY A 67 10.10 15.23 7.54
N GLU A 68 8.85 15.35 7.08
CA GLU A 68 8.05 16.58 7.14
C GLU A 68 7.03 16.60 8.29
N ILE A 69 7.01 15.56 9.14
CA ILE A 69 6.08 15.47 10.28
C ILE A 69 6.83 15.67 11.58
N ASP A 70 6.34 16.62 12.36
CA ASP A 70 6.73 16.81 13.75
C ASP A 70 5.83 15.97 14.66
N GLY A 71 6.42 15.30 15.65
CA GLY A 71 5.65 14.53 16.62
C GLY A 71 6.49 13.51 17.38
N ASP A 72 5.90 12.95 18.40
CA ASP A 72 6.48 11.84 19.17
C ASP A 72 6.00 10.52 18.56
N PHE A 73 6.84 9.91 17.73
CA PHE A 73 6.59 8.61 17.11
C PHE A 73 7.90 7.89 16.80
N GLU A 74 7.80 6.58 16.67
CA GLU A 74 8.89 5.71 16.20
C GLU A 74 8.60 5.23 14.78
N SER A 75 9.62 5.21 13.92
CA SER A 75 9.51 4.68 12.57
C SER A 75 10.68 3.76 12.23
N VAL A 76 10.38 2.65 11.59
CA VAL A 76 11.35 1.67 11.13
C VAL A 76 11.37 1.69 9.60
N ILE A 77 12.57 1.87 9.04
CA ILE A 77 12.78 1.76 7.59
C ILE A 77 12.91 0.28 7.25
N VAL A 78 11.99 -0.22 6.42
CA VAL A 78 12.03 -1.58 5.90
C VAL A 78 12.87 -1.58 4.61
N PRO A 79 14.05 -2.22 4.62
CA PRO A 79 14.93 -2.20 3.46
C PRO A 79 14.32 -2.97 2.28
N CYS A 80 14.51 -2.45 1.08
CA CYS A 80 14.09 -3.09 -0.16
C CYS A 80 15.14 -2.92 -1.26
N LEU A 81 15.31 -3.94 -2.10
CA LEU A 81 16.09 -3.81 -3.32
C LEU A 81 15.32 -2.91 -4.30
N LYS A 82 15.96 -1.83 -4.74
CA LYS A 82 15.37 -0.81 -5.62
C LYS A 82 15.60 -1.18 -7.08
N THR A 83 14.83 -2.14 -7.60
CA THR A 83 14.91 -2.58 -9.01
C THR A 83 13.96 -1.81 -9.92
N SER A 84 13.11 -0.95 -9.34
CA SER A 84 12.05 -0.21 -10.04
C SER A 84 11.02 -1.13 -10.71
N SER A 85 10.82 -2.32 -10.17
CA SER A 85 9.85 -3.32 -10.64
C SER A 85 8.85 -3.68 -9.53
N ALA A 86 7.80 -4.43 -9.90
CA ALA A 86 6.83 -4.96 -8.94
C ALA A 86 7.45 -5.89 -7.89
N LEU A 87 8.62 -6.48 -8.20
CA LEU A 87 9.38 -7.33 -7.27
C LEU A 87 9.81 -6.57 -6.02
N ASP A 88 10.06 -5.26 -6.11
CA ASP A 88 10.42 -4.44 -4.96
C ASP A 88 9.28 -4.45 -3.92
N THR A 89 8.04 -4.28 -4.39
CA THR A 89 6.85 -4.37 -3.53
C THR A 89 6.67 -5.76 -2.94
N THR A 90 6.87 -6.82 -3.74
CA THR A 90 6.74 -8.21 -3.27
C THR A 90 7.79 -8.55 -2.20
N ARG A 91 9.05 -8.18 -2.42
CA ARG A 91 10.12 -8.38 -1.43
C ARG A 91 9.93 -7.51 -0.19
N GLY A 92 9.52 -6.25 -0.41
CA GLY A 92 9.20 -5.33 0.67
C GLY A 92 8.07 -5.85 1.57
N ALA A 93 7.06 -6.52 1.00
CA ALA A 93 5.99 -7.15 1.76
C ALA A 93 6.50 -8.27 2.69
N LEU A 94 7.46 -9.08 2.20
CA LEU A 94 8.10 -10.11 3.04
C LEU A 94 8.84 -9.48 4.22
N SER A 95 9.62 -8.43 3.99
CA SER A 95 10.34 -7.74 5.07
C SER A 95 9.40 -6.96 5.99
N MET A 96 8.31 -6.40 5.45
CA MET A 96 7.29 -5.71 6.23
C MET A 96 6.57 -6.64 7.20
N ARG A 97 6.34 -7.89 6.81
CA ARG A 97 5.73 -8.92 7.68
C ARG A 97 6.50 -9.09 9.00
N ASP A 98 7.82 -8.97 8.98
CA ASP A 98 8.66 -9.13 10.16
C ASP A 98 8.46 -7.98 11.18
N GLN A 99 7.94 -6.83 10.74
CA GLN A 99 7.53 -5.72 11.60
C GLN A 99 6.14 -5.92 12.23
N ASN A 100 5.43 -6.96 11.82
CA ASN A 100 4.11 -7.34 12.33
C ASN A 100 3.10 -6.17 12.43
N PRO A 101 2.93 -5.36 11.38
CA PRO A 101 1.97 -4.26 11.42
C PRO A 101 0.53 -4.77 11.50
N VAL A 102 -0.30 -4.03 12.23
CA VAL A 102 -1.74 -4.34 12.36
C VAL A 102 -2.48 -4.23 11.03
N ALA A 103 -2.07 -3.28 10.21
CA ALA A 103 -2.51 -3.12 8.83
C ALA A 103 -1.48 -2.29 8.05
N ASN A 104 -1.57 -2.37 6.72
CA ASN A 104 -0.65 -1.69 5.80
C ASN A 104 -1.41 -0.70 4.94
N LEU A 105 -1.01 0.56 4.96
CA LEU A 105 -1.41 1.57 3.99
C LEU A 105 -0.66 1.32 2.69
N ILE A 106 -1.38 0.99 1.63
CA ILE A 106 -0.79 0.78 0.31
C ILE A 106 -1.20 1.93 -0.61
N LEU A 107 -0.24 2.76 -0.98
CA LEU A 107 -0.49 3.85 -1.92
C LEU A 107 -0.11 3.42 -3.33
N GLY A 108 -1.11 3.06 -4.12
CA GLY A 108 -0.89 2.51 -5.45
C GLY A 108 -2.17 2.10 -6.17
N GLY A 109 -2.03 1.27 -7.20
CA GLY A 109 -3.13 0.67 -7.96
C GLY A 109 -3.30 -0.82 -7.66
N ASP A 110 -4.16 -1.49 -8.45
CA ASP A 110 -4.42 -2.94 -8.37
C ASP A 110 -3.14 -3.76 -8.42
N GLY A 111 -2.22 -3.40 -9.34
CA GLY A 111 -0.93 -4.08 -9.47
C GLY A 111 -0.03 -3.96 -8.24
N THR A 112 -0.10 -2.83 -7.53
CA THR A 112 0.67 -2.64 -6.29
C THR A 112 0.13 -3.52 -5.17
N SER A 113 -1.19 -3.54 -4.99
CA SER A 113 -1.86 -4.39 -4.02
C SER A 113 -1.58 -5.87 -4.28
N ARG A 114 -1.68 -6.29 -5.56
CA ARG A 114 -1.35 -7.66 -5.99
C ARG A 114 0.11 -8.03 -5.68
N ALA A 115 1.07 -7.16 -6.03
CA ALA A 115 2.48 -7.40 -5.76
C ALA A 115 2.77 -7.53 -4.26
N PHE A 116 2.10 -6.73 -3.42
CA PHE A 116 2.22 -6.82 -1.97
C PHE A 116 1.67 -8.15 -1.44
N VAL A 117 0.45 -8.54 -1.83
CA VAL A 117 -0.19 -9.80 -1.42
C VAL A 117 0.60 -11.01 -1.90
N LYS A 118 1.27 -10.93 -3.06
CA LYS A 118 2.16 -11.98 -3.55
C LYS A 118 3.34 -12.26 -2.59
N GLY A 119 3.82 -11.22 -1.89
CA GLY A 119 4.85 -11.36 -0.85
C GLY A 119 4.29 -11.71 0.53
N TRP A 120 3.10 -11.22 0.87
CA TRP A 120 2.48 -11.47 2.17
C TRP A 120 0.96 -11.62 2.03
N ARG A 121 0.53 -12.87 1.84
CA ARG A 121 -0.85 -13.24 1.49
C ARG A 121 -1.88 -12.86 2.54
N GLU A 122 -1.53 -13.00 3.82
CA GLU A 122 -2.43 -12.77 4.96
C GLU A 122 -2.41 -11.33 5.49
N ALA A 123 -1.75 -10.41 4.77
CA ALA A 123 -1.62 -9.03 5.20
C ALA A 123 -2.98 -8.32 5.25
N ALA A 124 -3.22 -7.57 6.32
CA ALA A 124 -4.29 -6.59 6.35
C ALA A 124 -3.89 -5.34 5.56
N LEU A 125 -4.71 -4.91 4.61
CA LEU A 125 -4.44 -3.81 3.71
C LEU A 125 -5.49 -2.70 3.82
N LEU A 126 -5.04 -1.46 3.80
CA LEU A 126 -5.85 -0.30 3.45
C LEU A 126 -5.28 0.30 2.15
N PRO A 127 -5.74 -0.17 0.98
CA PRO A 127 -5.19 0.28 -0.28
C PRO A 127 -5.87 1.57 -0.74
N LEU A 128 -5.09 2.66 -0.82
CA LEU A 128 -5.53 3.94 -1.37
C LEU A 128 -5.17 4.07 -2.84
N SER A 129 -6.16 4.39 -3.65
CA SER A 129 -6.01 4.56 -5.09
C SER A 129 -5.24 5.83 -5.42
N THR A 130 -4.19 5.70 -6.23
CA THR A 130 -3.51 6.82 -6.90
C THR A 130 -3.88 6.87 -8.38
N GLY A 131 -4.94 6.20 -8.78
CA GLY A 131 -5.39 6.06 -10.16
C GLY A 131 -6.89 6.18 -10.31
N THR A 132 -7.37 6.24 -11.57
CA THR A 132 -8.79 6.36 -11.90
C THR A 132 -9.44 5.02 -12.27
N ASN A 133 -8.66 4.01 -12.60
CA ASN A 133 -9.13 2.73 -13.12
C ASN A 133 -8.73 1.56 -12.20
N ASN A 134 -8.78 1.79 -10.89
CA ASN A 134 -8.52 0.75 -9.92
C ASN A 134 -9.83 0.16 -9.39
N VAL A 135 -9.84 -1.13 -9.14
CA VAL A 135 -10.98 -1.88 -8.61
C VAL A 135 -10.77 -2.25 -7.15
N PHE A 136 -9.57 -2.70 -6.79
CA PHE A 136 -9.23 -3.14 -5.45
C PHE A 136 -8.93 -1.97 -4.49
N PRO A 137 -8.08 -0.98 -4.84
CA PRO A 137 -7.86 0.20 -4.01
C PRO A 137 -9.09 1.12 -3.96
N ILE A 138 -9.31 1.72 -2.79
CA ILE A 138 -10.40 2.65 -2.56
C ILE A 138 -9.97 4.11 -2.76
N LEU A 139 -10.93 4.95 -3.10
CA LEU A 139 -10.78 6.40 -3.05
C LEU A 139 -11.27 6.87 -1.67
N ALA A 140 -10.35 7.29 -0.83
CA ALA A 140 -10.65 7.84 0.49
C ALA A 140 -9.74 9.04 0.78
N GLU A 141 -10.23 9.94 1.62
CA GLU A 141 -9.43 11.05 2.12
C GLU A 141 -8.34 10.51 3.05
N ALA A 142 -7.10 10.98 2.86
CA ALA A 142 -5.92 10.40 3.48
C ALA A 142 -5.90 10.55 5.01
N THR A 143 -6.35 11.69 5.55
CA THR A 143 -6.41 11.93 6.99
C THR A 143 -7.39 10.97 7.66
N ILE A 144 -8.55 10.73 7.03
CA ILE A 144 -9.56 9.78 7.53
C ILE A 144 -9.01 8.36 7.48
N ALA A 145 -8.35 7.98 6.38
CA ALA A 145 -7.71 6.68 6.24
C ALA A 145 -6.65 6.43 7.33
N GLY A 146 -5.83 7.45 7.58
CA GLY A 146 -4.82 7.43 8.64
C GLY A 146 -5.45 7.34 10.03
N ALA A 147 -6.48 8.13 10.30
CA ALA A 147 -7.20 8.08 11.57
C ALA A 147 -7.81 6.68 11.83
N ALA A 148 -8.39 6.04 10.81
CA ALA A 148 -8.91 4.68 10.92
C ALA A 148 -7.81 3.67 11.28
N LEU A 149 -6.65 3.75 10.63
CA LEU A 149 -5.48 2.93 10.97
C LEU A 149 -4.98 3.19 12.40
N GLY A 150 -4.97 4.45 12.82
CA GLY A 150 -4.55 4.82 14.17
C GLY A 150 -5.49 4.28 15.25
N VAL A 151 -6.81 4.37 15.05
CA VAL A 151 -7.81 3.79 15.95
C VAL A 151 -7.62 2.27 16.05
N LEU A 152 -7.38 1.59 14.91
CA LEU A 152 -7.11 0.16 14.88
C LEU A 152 -5.79 -0.18 15.62
N ALA A 153 -4.73 0.57 15.37
CA ALA A 153 -3.42 0.36 16.00
C ALA A 153 -3.44 0.55 17.51
N CYS A 154 -4.29 1.47 18.00
CA CYS A 154 -4.48 1.72 19.43
C CYS A 154 -5.48 0.76 20.10
N GLY A 155 -6.10 -0.16 19.35
CA GLY A 155 -7.10 -1.10 19.88
C GLY A 155 -8.46 -0.45 20.18
N GLY A 156 -8.75 0.71 19.57
CA GLY A 156 -10.05 1.39 19.69
C GLY A 156 -11.18 0.63 18.99
N VAL A 157 -10.84 -0.25 18.05
CA VAL A 157 -11.74 -1.20 17.40
C VAL A 157 -11.08 -2.57 17.29
N SER A 158 -11.89 -3.63 17.26
CA SER A 158 -11.39 -4.98 17.07
C SER A 158 -11.11 -5.26 15.59
N GLU A 159 -10.02 -5.96 15.29
CA GLU A 159 -9.73 -6.41 13.92
C GLU A 159 -10.88 -7.21 13.31
N LYS A 160 -11.57 -8.01 14.11
CA LYS A 160 -12.71 -8.84 13.65
C LYS A 160 -13.90 -8.02 13.18
N GLU A 161 -14.03 -6.78 13.67
CA GLU A 161 -15.13 -5.88 13.30
C GLU A 161 -14.85 -5.10 12.02
N VAL A 162 -13.57 -4.81 11.73
CA VAL A 162 -13.18 -3.89 10.64
C VAL A 162 -12.42 -4.55 9.50
N LEU A 163 -11.79 -5.72 9.73
CA LEU A 163 -11.08 -6.43 8.67
C LEU A 163 -12.00 -7.43 7.97
N HIS A 164 -12.09 -7.30 6.67
CA HIS A 164 -12.87 -8.20 5.82
C HIS A 164 -11.94 -9.02 4.92
N ARG A 165 -12.24 -10.31 4.76
CA ARG A 165 -11.50 -11.16 3.84
C ARG A 165 -11.80 -10.78 2.41
N ALA A 166 -10.76 -10.60 1.61
CA ALA A 166 -10.84 -10.46 0.17
C ALA A 166 -10.54 -11.80 -0.53
N LYS A 167 -11.05 -11.98 -1.74
CA LYS A 167 -10.71 -13.14 -2.57
C LYS A 167 -9.30 -13.00 -3.13
N ILE A 168 -8.63 -14.14 -3.30
CA ILE A 168 -7.42 -14.28 -4.12
C ILE A 168 -7.71 -15.39 -5.14
N ILE A 169 -7.38 -15.14 -6.39
CA ILE A 169 -7.43 -16.13 -7.46
C ILE A 169 -6.02 -16.68 -7.64
N ASP A 170 -5.86 -17.97 -7.39
CA ASP A 170 -4.60 -18.66 -7.66
C ASP A 170 -4.58 -19.08 -9.12
N ILE A 171 -3.48 -18.80 -9.82
CA ILE A 171 -3.30 -19.09 -11.24
C ILE A 171 -2.12 -20.05 -11.37
N GLN A 172 -2.41 -21.25 -11.89
CA GLN A 172 -1.43 -22.29 -12.13
C GLN A 172 -1.46 -22.68 -13.62
N ILE A 173 -0.31 -22.57 -14.27
CA ILE A 173 -0.14 -22.91 -15.68
C ILE A 173 1.00 -23.91 -15.75
N GLU A 174 0.77 -25.03 -16.43
CA GLU A 174 1.79 -26.07 -16.56
C GLU A 174 3.04 -25.53 -17.25
N GLY A 175 4.19 -25.72 -16.61
CA GLY A 175 5.48 -25.23 -17.10
C GLY A 175 5.81 -23.78 -16.77
N GLU A 176 4.94 -23.04 -16.07
CA GLU A 176 5.15 -21.66 -15.66
C GLU A 176 5.15 -21.50 -14.14
N ALA A 177 5.64 -20.37 -13.66
CA ALA A 177 5.58 -20.04 -12.24
C ALA A 177 4.15 -19.68 -11.83
N ASP A 178 3.74 -20.13 -10.64
CA ASP A 178 2.45 -19.77 -10.03
C ASP A 178 2.28 -18.26 -9.91
N ASP A 179 1.07 -17.80 -10.18
CA ASP A 179 0.70 -16.39 -10.04
C ASP A 179 -0.63 -16.21 -9.31
N ILE A 180 -0.97 -14.96 -8.99
CA ILE A 180 -2.22 -14.61 -8.31
C ILE A 180 -2.90 -13.43 -8.99
N ALA A 181 -4.21 -13.35 -8.85
CA ALA A 181 -4.98 -12.14 -9.15
C ALA A 181 -5.89 -11.76 -7.98
N LEU A 182 -6.16 -10.45 -7.81
CA LEU A 182 -7.07 -9.92 -6.78
C LEU A 182 -8.43 -9.56 -7.35
N ILE A 183 -8.51 -9.28 -8.65
CA ILE A 183 -9.72 -8.80 -9.32
C ILE A 183 -10.29 -9.92 -10.19
N ASP A 184 -9.60 -10.24 -11.28
CA ASP A 184 -9.97 -11.23 -12.26
C ASP A 184 -8.73 -11.89 -12.89
N ALA A 185 -8.97 -12.97 -13.61
CA ALA A 185 -8.00 -13.62 -14.48
C ALA A 185 -8.72 -13.96 -15.80
N VAL A 186 -8.16 -13.53 -16.91
CA VAL A 186 -8.74 -13.73 -18.25
C VAL A 186 -7.87 -14.69 -19.03
N VAL A 187 -8.50 -15.70 -19.64
CA VAL A 187 -7.86 -16.58 -20.64
C VAL A 187 -8.33 -16.16 -22.02
N THR A 188 -7.39 -15.79 -22.87
CA THR A 188 -7.68 -15.38 -24.25
C THR A 188 -6.75 -16.10 -25.22
N LYS A 189 -7.19 -16.22 -26.48
CA LYS A 189 -6.35 -16.67 -27.58
C LYS A 189 -5.67 -15.51 -28.31
N ASP A 190 -6.07 -14.29 -27.99
CA ASP A 190 -5.51 -13.10 -28.61
C ASP A 190 -4.11 -12.82 -28.03
N GLN A 191 -3.17 -12.45 -28.90
CA GLN A 191 -1.81 -12.10 -28.48
C GLN A 191 -1.72 -10.72 -27.81
N PHE A 192 -2.73 -9.88 -27.98
CA PHE A 192 -2.81 -8.52 -27.42
C PHE A 192 -4.22 -8.28 -26.87
N ILE A 193 -4.28 -7.73 -25.68
CA ILE A 193 -5.50 -7.28 -24.99
C ILE A 193 -5.52 -5.76 -24.96
#